data_a6b0a893e5c7bd8d2a00df478cd8b28d
#
_entry.id   a6b0a893e5c7bd8d2a00df478cd8b28d
#
_cell.length_a   1.000
_cell.length_b   1.000
_cell.length_c   1.000
_cell.angle_alpha   90.00
_cell.angle_beta   90.00
_cell.angle_gamma   90.00
#
_symmetry.space_group_name_H-M   'P 1'
#
loop_
_entity.id
_entity.type
_entity.pdbx_description
1 polymer ?
#
loop_
_entity_poly.entity_id
_entity_poly.type
_entity_poly.pdbx_seq_one_letter_code
_entity_poly.pdbx_strand_id
1 'polypeptide(L)' 'MDKRFLLTYLSTERRFEYSWFETEKEMKEFILFNSYIDEVQDCIEIKEAREVYY' A
#
# COMPACT_ATOMS: atom_id res chain seq x y z
N MET A 1 -6.99 -5.47 14.13
CA MET A 1 -7.75 -4.72 13.14
C MET A 1 -7.24 -5.02 11.75
N ASP A 2 -8.14 -5.08 10.81
CA ASP A 2 -7.79 -5.48 9.46
C ASP A 2 -7.21 -4.30 8.69
N LYS A 3 -6.05 -4.50 8.11
CA LYS A 3 -5.47 -3.55 7.18
C LYS A 3 -6.04 -3.83 5.80
N ARG A 4 -6.78 -2.89 5.26
CA ARG A 4 -7.55 -3.07 4.02
C ARG A 4 -7.01 -2.33 2.82
N PHE A 5 -6.03 -1.49 3.01
CA PHE A 5 -5.47 -0.70 1.92
C PHE A 5 -4.08 -1.16 1.61
N LEU A 6 -3.87 -1.58 0.39
CA LEU A 6 -2.57 -2.03 -0.11
C LEU A 6 -2.02 -0.99 -1.07
N LEU A 7 -0.83 -0.51 -0.79
CA LEU A 7 -0.08 0.35 -1.67
C LEU A 7 1.11 -0.42 -2.24
N THR A 8 1.23 -0.42 -3.55
CA THR A 8 2.42 -0.95 -4.22
C THR A 8 3.11 0.19 -4.97
N TYR A 9 4.41 0.24 -4.87
CA TYR A 9 5.15 1.36 -5.45
C TYR A 9 6.56 0.96 -5.85
N LEU A 10 7.15 1.77 -6.72
CA LEU A 10 8.55 1.66 -7.09
C LEU A 10 9.33 2.68 -6.25
N SER A 11 10.33 2.23 -5.53
CA SER A 11 11.18 3.12 -4.73
C SER A 11 12.24 3.81 -5.58
N THR A 12 12.85 4.84 -5.02
CA THR A 12 13.95 5.54 -5.67
C THR A 12 15.17 4.64 -5.90
N GLU A 13 15.26 3.54 -5.18
CA GLU A 13 16.29 2.53 -5.36
C GLU A 13 15.94 1.51 -6.44
N ARG A 14 14.86 1.73 -7.18
CA ARG A 14 14.40 0.84 -8.26
C ARG A 14 13.91 -0.52 -7.76
N ARG A 15 13.32 -0.54 -6.58
CA ARG A 15 12.74 -1.75 -6.02
C ARG A 15 11.23 -1.64 -5.96
N PHE A 16 10.54 -2.72 -6.28
CA PHE A 16 9.10 -2.80 -6.08
C PHE A 16 8.84 -3.15 -4.62
N GLU A 17 8.06 -2.32 -3.97
CA GLU A 17 7.72 -2.49 -2.56
C GLU A 17 6.23 -2.36 -2.34
N TYR A 18 5.76 -2.80 -1.19
CA TYR A 18 4.36 -2.68 -0.82
C TYR A 18 4.23 -2.35 0.65
N SER A 19 3.09 -1.76 0.99
CA SER A 19 2.74 -1.47 2.38
C SER A 19 1.24 -1.61 2.59
N TRP A 20 0.86 -2.01 3.79
CA TRP A 20 -0.53 -2.16 4.18
C TRP A 20 -0.93 -1.07 5.15
N PHE A 21 -2.15 -0.57 5.00
CA PHE A 21 -2.69 0.48 5.85
C PHE A 21 -4.10 0.13 6.32
N GLU A 22 -4.46 0.62 7.51
CA GLU A 22 -5.79 0.42 8.06
C GLU A 22 -6.81 1.38 7.47
N THR A 23 -6.38 2.58 7.08
CA THR A 23 -7.26 3.58 6.49
C THR A 23 -6.66 4.17 5.23
N GLU A 24 -7.55 4.68 4.38
CA GLU A 24 -7.14 5.39 3.16
C GLU A 24 -6.32 6.64 3.50
N LYS A 25 -6.69 7.31 4.57
CA LYS A 25 -5.97 8.50 5.01
C LYS A 25 -4.51 8.20 5.32
N GLU A 26 -4.25 7.12 6.05
CA GLU A 26 -2.88 6.69 6.36
C GLU A 26 -2.09 6.39 5.09
N MET A 27 -2.72 5.72 4.14
CA MET A 27 -2.08 5.40 2.86
C MET A 27 -1.72 6.67 2.10
N LYS A 28 -2.63 7.64 2.02
CA LYS A 28 -2.38 8.90 1.33
C LYS A 28 -1.31 9.73 2.01
N GLU A 29 -1.29 9.75 3.33
CA GLU A 29 -0.25 10.45 4.09
C GLU A 29 1.11 9.81 3.87
N PHE A 30 1.18 8.50 3.80
CA PHE A 30 2.41 7.78 3.51
C PHE A 30 2.97 8.18 2.15
N ILE A 31 2.11 8.23 1.13
CA ILE A 31 2.53 8.64 -0.22
C ILE A 31 3.03 10.09 -0.21
N LEU A 32 2.32 10.95 0.48
CA LEU A 32 2.63 12.37 0.50
C LEU A 32 3.94 12.69 1.22
N PHE A 33 4.21 12.00 2.33
CA PHE A 33 5.35 12.32 3.18
C PHE A 33 6.57 11.43 2.97
N ASN A 34 6.49 10.45 2.09
CA ASN A 34 7.58 9.53 1.89
C ASN A 34 8.34 9.86 0.60
N SER A 35 9.50 10.48 0.75
CA SER A 35 10.27 10.98 -0.39
C SER A 35 10.96 9.90 -1.21
N TYR A 36 11.03 8.67 -0.74
CA TYR A 36 11.69 7.63 -1.51
C TYR A 36 10.75 6.84 -2.43
N ILE A 37 9.48 7.22 -2.49
CA ILE A 37 8.55 6.68 -3.48
C ILE A 37 8.79 7.40 -4.80
N ASP A 38 9.21 6.65 -5.82
CA ASP A 38 9.42 7.20 -7.15
C ASP A 38 8.13 7.18 -7.96
N GLU A 39 7.43 6.03 -7.94
CA GLU A 39 6.19 5.87 -8.69
C GLU A 39 5.21 4.97 -7.95
N VAL A 40 3.98 5.43 -7.78
CA VAL A 40 2.91 4.61 -7.22
C VAL A 40 2.37 3.70 -8.32
N GLN A 41 2.38 2.39 -8.08
CA GLN A 41 1.87 1.41 -9.02
C GLN A 41 0.38 1.17 -8.82
N ASP A 42 -0.01 0.78 -7.61
CA ASP A 42 -1.40 0.48 -7.29
C ASP A 42 -1.77 0.98 -5.91
N CYS A 43 -3.02 1.42 -5.79
CA CYS A 43 -3.68 1.72 -4.52
C CYS A 43 -4.95 0.89 -4.50
N ILE A 44 -5.00 -0.14 -3.69
CA ILE A 44 -6.08 -1.11 -3.70
C ILE A 44 -6.79 -1.12 -2.35
N GLU A 45 -8.12 -1.03 -2.37
CA GLU A 45 -8.94 -1.26 -1.20
C GLU A 45 -9.50 -2.67 -1.26
N ILE A 46 -9.25 -3.45 -0.22
CA ILE A 46 -9.79 -4.80 -0.11
C ILE A 46 -11.02 -4.75 0.77
N LYS A 47 -12.20 -4.89 0.17
CA LYS A 47 -13.47 -4.79 0.89
C LYS A 47 -13.88 -6.07 1.60
N GLU A 48 -13.44 -7.21 1.10
CA GLU A 48 -13.64 -8.49 1.74
C GLU A 48 -12.32 -9.23 1.80
N ALA A 49 -11.90 -9.55 3.02
CA ALA A 49 -10.74 -10.39 3.21
C ALA A 49 -11.21 -11.81 3.50
N ARG A 50 -10.72 -12.78 2.74
CA ARG A 50 -10.99 -14.19 2.98
C ARG A 50 -9.68 -14.91 3.20
N GLU A 51 -9.65 -15.74 4.21
CA GLU A 51 -8.56 -16.68 4.36
C GLU A 51 -8.77 -17.83 3.38
N VAL A 52 -7.72 -18.14 2.64
CA VAL A 52 -7.76 -19.24 1.68
C VAL A 52 -6.80 -20.32 2.16
N TYR A 53 -7.32 -21.52 2.32
CA TYR A 53 -6.53 -22.68 2.76
C TYR A 53 -6.35 -23.62 1.57
N TYR A 54 -5.14 -24.05 1.39
CA TYR A 54 -4.76 -24.99 0.35
C TYR A 54 -4.41 -26.34 0.95
#